data_306d7e8743a2014e5b86221737571123
#
_entry.id   306d7e8743a2014e5b86221737571123
#
_cell.length_a   1.000
_cell.length_b   1.000
_cell.length_c   1.000
_cell.angle_alpha   90.00
_cell.angle_beta   90.00
_cell.angle_gamma   90.00
#
_symmetry.space_group_name_H-M   'P 1'
#
loop_
_entity.id
_entity.type
_entity.pdbx_description
1 polymer ?
#
loop_
_entity_poly.entity_id
_entity_poly.type
_entity_poly.pdbx_seq_one_letter_code
_entity_poly.pdbx_strand_id
1 'polypeptide(L)'
;MEKEIKTFTVSIYTENNIGLLNRISAIFQRRHINIESLNSSVSEIKGVYRFTIIVNVTEIQIKKIIGQIDKQIEVIKAYYHNEDDTVYQESCLFKIKSSLLFDDRQIQNIIKDSNARIVTVNKEFFVLEKSGRRKEIDSLYCLLYTSPSPRDNK
;
A
#
# COMPACT_ATOMS: atom_id res chain seq x y z
N MET A 1 1.78 -28.04 -8.39
CA MET A 1 3.07 -27.36 -8.47
C MET A 1 2.89 -25.86 -8.40
N GLU A 2 3.46 -25.31 -7.39
CA GLU A 2 3.24 -23.92 -7.03
C GLU A 2 4.23 -22.99 -7.70
N LYS A 3 4.10 -22.83 -9.01
CA LYS A 3 4.90 -21.85 -9.77
C LYS A 3 4.17 -20.57 -10.06
N GLU A 4 2.92 -20.49 -9.63
CA GLU A 4 2.11 -19.31 -9.84
C GLU A 4 2.52 -18.20 -8.87
N ILE A 5 2.79 -17.01 -9.41
CA ILE A 5 3.12 -15.85 -8.59
C ILE A 5 1.83 -15.26 -8.04
N LYS A 6 1.79 -15.08 -6.73
CA LYS A 6 0.67 -14.49 -6.02
C LYS A 6 1.15 -13.36 -5.14
N THR A 7 0.23 -12.51 -4.74
CA THR A 7 0.51 -11.44 -3.80
C THR A 7 0.33 -11.96 -2.38
N PHE A 8 1.37 -11.84 -1.58
CA PHE A 8 1.31 -12.22 -0.17
C PHE A 8 1.60 -11.02 0.72
N THR A 9 0.91 -10.98 1.85
CA THR A 9 1.18 -10.04 2.92
C THR A 9 1.91 -10.77 4.03
N VAL A 10 3.09 -10.28 4.37
CA VAL A 10 3.92 -10.85 5.44
C VAL A 10 3.79 -9.94 6.65
N SER A 11 3.40 -10.51 7.79
CA SER A 11 3.33 -9.81 9.07
C SER A 11 4.40 -10.36 9.99
N ILE A 12 5.28 -9.49 10.46
CA ILE A 12 6.41 -9.86 11.31
C ILE A 12 6.33 -9.10 12.62
N TYR A 13 6.17 -9.83 13.70
CA TYR A 13 6.15 -9.26 15.06
C TYR A 13 7.54 -9.40 15.66
N THR A 14 8.10 -8.28 16.13
CA THR A 14 9.48 -8.23 16.56
C THR A 14 9.65 -7.44 17.85
N GLU A 15 10.76 -7.71 18.55
CA GLU A 15 11.24 -6.80 19.57
C GLU A 15 11.81 -5.55 18.91
N ASN A 16 11.85 -4.45 19.66
CA ASN A 16 12.41 -3.21 19.15
C ASN A 16 13.92 -3.33 18.97
N ASN A 17 14.37 -3.44 17.73
CA ASN A 17 15.78 -3.51 17.42
C ASN A 17 16.09 -2.69 16.16
N ILE A 18 16.99 -1.75 16.30
CA ILE A 18 17.31 -0.78 15.24
C ILE A 18 17.82 -1.45 13.95
N GLY A 19 18.62 -2.50 14.09
CA GLY A 19 19.23 -3.18 12.93
C GLY A 19 18.33 -4.21 12.25
N LEU A 20 17.17 -4.50 12.80
CA LEU A 20 16.36 -5.62 12.34
C LEU A 20 15.77 -5.41 10.95
N LEU A 21 15.37 -4.19 10.63
CA LEU A 21 14.81 -3.87 9.31
C LEU A 21 15.82 -4.18 8.20
N ASN A 22 17.07 -3.82 8.41
CA ASN A 22 18.12 -4.10 7.42
C ASN A 22 18.32 -5.61 7.23
N ARG A 23 18.25 -6.38 8.30
CA ARG A 23 18.39 -7.85 8.20
C ARG A 23 17.22 -8.49 7.48
N ILE A 24 16.01 -8.03 7.76
CA ILE A 24 14.81 -8.51 7.07
C ILE A 24 14.88 -8.16 5.59
N SER A 25 15.21 -6.92 5.26
CA SER A 25 15.36 -6.48 3.88
C SER A 25 16.41 -7.30 3.13
N ALA A 26 17.52 -7.61 3.80
CA ALA A 26 18.59 -8.42 3.20
C ALA A 26 18.11 -9.83 2.85
N ILE A 27 17.22 -10.41 3.63
CA ILE A 27 16.64 -11.74 3.32
C ILE A 27 15.92 -11.72 1.98
N PHE A 28 15.10 -10.69 1.74
CA PHE A 28 14.40 -10.54 0.47
C PHE A 28 15.37 -10.25 -0.68
N GLN A 29 16.36 -9.38 -0.45
CA GLN A 29 17.34 -9.05 -1.47
C GLN A 29 18.17 -10.23 -1.93
N ARG A 30 18.59 -11.08 -1.00
CA ARG A 30 19.38 -12.26 -1.35
C ARG A 30 18.61 -13.25 -2.24
N ARG A 31 17.31 -13.23 -2.15
CA ARG A 31 16.44 -14.08 -2.96
C ARG A 31 15.94 -13.37 -4.20
N HIS A 32 16.45 -12.17 -4.47
CA HIS A 32 16.06 -11.33 -5.62
C HIS A 32 14.55 -11.06 -5.65
N ILE A 33 13.96 -10.86 -4.49
CA ILE A 33 12.54 -10.56 -4.36
C ILE A 33 12.36 -9.08 -4.13
N ASN A 34 11.52 -8.47 -4.95
CA ASN A 34 11.19 -7.05 -4.84
C ASN A 34 10.10 -6.86 -3.79
N ILE A 35 10.33 -5.94 -2.86
CA ILE A 35 9.32 -5.56 -1.86
C ILE A 35 8.42 -4.50 -2.48
N GLU A 36 7.14 -4.83 -2.62
CA GLU A 36 6.16 -3.89 -3.18
C GLU A 36 5.76 -2.82 -2.18
N SER A 37 5.66 -3.20 -0.91
CA SER A 37 5.25 -2.29 0.15
C SER A 37 5.88 -2.74 1.46
N LEU A 38 6.32 -1.77 2.25
CA LEU A 38 6.86 -2.00 3.58
C LEU A 38 6.28 -0.98 4.53
N ASN A 39 5.66 -1.45 5.60
CA ASN A 39 5.10 -0.60 6.62
C ASN A 39 5.57 -1.10 8.00
N SER A 40 5.96 -0.16 8.85
CA SER A 40 6.41 -0.46 10.21
C SER A 40 5.53 0.30 11.18
N SER A 41 5.06 -0.39 12.20
CA SER A 41 4.19 0.25 13.20
C SER A 41 4.38 -0.40 14.57
N VAL A 42 3.96 0.33 15.60
CA VAL A 42 3.86 -0.23 16.95
C VAL A 42 2.68 -1.20 16.95
N SER A 43 2.87 -2.37 17.55
CA SER A 43 1.77 -3.33 17.67
C SER A 43 0.89 -3.00 18.88
N GLU A 44 -0.18 -3.77 19.05
CA GLU A 44 -1.08 -3.66 20.19
C GLU A 44 -0.40 -4.02 21.51
N ILE A 45 0.69 -4.75 21.45
CA ILE A 45 1.46 -5.19 22.62
C ILE A 45 2.62 -4.23 22.83
N LYS A 46 2.73 -3.70 24.06
CA LYS A 46 3.81 -2.78 24.39
C LYS A 46 5.18 -3.43 24.21
N GLY A 47 6.08 -2.73 23.53
CA GLY A 47 7.43 -3.21 23.26
C GLY A 47 7.55 -4.12 22.05
N VAL A 48 6.45 -4.41 21.38
CA VAL A 48 6.44 -5.24 20.19
C VAL A 48 6.12 -4.39 18.97
N TYR A 49 6.90 -4.54 17.92
CA TYR A 49 6.71 -3.83 16.64
C TYR A 49 6.21 -4.79 15.59
N ARG A 50 5.53 -4.26 14.60
CA ARG A 50 5.01 -5.05 13.49
C ARG A 50 5.50 -4.47 12.17
N PHE A 51 6.09 -5.31 11.35
CA PHE A 51 6.39 -5.01 9.95
C PHE A 51 5.34 -5.68 9.07
N THR A 52 4.80 -4.94 8.15
CA THR A 52 3.87 -5.48 7.15
C THR A 52 4.52 -5.29 5.78
N ILE A 53 4.79 -6.40 5.10
CA ILE A 53 5.51 -6.40 3.82
C ILE A 53 4.64 -7.08 2.77
N ILE A 54 4.50 -6.46 1.62
CA ILE A 54 3.76 -7.01 0.51
C ILE A 54 4.74 -7.40 -0.59
N VAL A 55 4.65 -8.65 -1.05
CA VAL A 55 5.52 -9.18 -2.09
C VAL A 55 4.72 -10.04 -3.07
N ASN A 56 5.25 -10.14 -4.30
CA ASN A 56 4.69 -11.00 -5.35
C ASN A 56 5.66 -12.15 -5.58
N VAL A 57 5.32 -13.33 -5.09
CA VAL A 57 6.19 -14.51 -5.13
C VAL A 57 5.35 -15.77 -5.26
N THR A 58 6.02 -16.89 -5.47
CA THR A 58 5.35 -18.19 -5.41
C THR A 58 5.14 -18.61 -3.96
N GLU A 59 4.23 -19.55 -3.74
CA GLU A 59 3.97 -20.06 -2.40
C GLU A 59 5.19 -20.77 -1.81
N ILE A 60 5.96 -21.45 -2.65
CA ILE A 60 7.20 -22.11 -2.20
C ILE A 60 8.21 -21.08 -1.70
N GLN A 61 8.35 -19.96 -2.43
CA GLN A 61 9.25 -18.89 -2.03
C GLN A 61 8.82 -18.25 -0.71
N ILE A 62 7.53 -17.97 -0.55
CA ILE A 62 7.06 -17.32 0.68
C ILE A 62 7.26 -18.20 1.90
N LYS A 63 7.05 -19.51 1.78
CA LYS A 63 7.29 -20.45 2.88
C LYS A 63 8.75 -20.44 3.31
N LYS A 64 9.67 -20.43 2.36
CA LYS A 64 11.12 -20.37 2.65
C LYS A 64 11.50 -19.07 3.32
N ILE A 65 10.95 -17.96 2.85
CA ILE A 65 11.23 -16.64 3.43
C ILE A 65 10.71 -16.58 4.86
N ILE A 66 9.50 -17.01 5.12
CA ILE A 66 8.91 -17.00 6.45
C ILE A 66 9.74 -17.88 7.40
N GLY A 67 10.14 -19.06 6.96
CA GLY A 67 11.01 -19.92 7.77
C GLY A 67 12.32 -19.25 8.13
N GLN A 68 12.90 -18.51 7.21
CA GLN A 68 14.17 -17.81 7.43
C GLN A 68 14.00 -16.60 8.36
N ILE A 69 12.92 -15.85 8.20
CA ILE A 69 12.62 -14.71 9.05
C ILE A 69 12.32 -15.16 10.49
N ASP A 70 11.55 -16.22 10.63
CA ASP A 70 11.12 -16.73 11.94
C ASP A 70 12.31 -17.23 12.77
N LYS A 71 13.45 -17.53 12.14
CA LYS A 71 14.67 -17.94 12.82
C LYS A 71 15.49 -16.78 13.38
N GLN A 72 15.18 -15.54 13.04
CA GLN A 72 15.90 -14.41 13.59
C GLN A 72 15.56 -14.25 15.08
N ILE A 73 16.59 -13.96 15.88
CA ILE A 73 16.44 -13.92 17.34
C ILE A 73 15.38 -12.92 17.81
N GLU A 74 15.37 -11.74 17.20
CA GLU A 74 14.47 -10.65 17.58
C GLU A 74 13.06 -10.81 17.04
N VAL A 75 12.84 -11.78 16.16
CA VAL A 75 11.52 -12.03 15.58
C VAL A 75 10.73 -12.91 16.52
N ILE A 76 9.59 -12.40 16.98
CA ILE A 76 8.70 -13.14 17.87
C ILE A 76 7.89 -14.13 17.05
N LYS A 77 7.30 -13.64 15.94
CA LYS A 77 6.54 -14.49 15.03
C LYS A 77 6.43 -13.85 13.66
N ALA A 78 6.45 -14.66 12.63
CA ALA A 78 6.22 -14.24 11.24
C ALA A 78 5.08 -15.06 10.64
N TYR A 79 4.20 -14.38 9.92
CA TYR A 79 3.06 -14.98 9.23
C TYR A 79 3.01 -14.50 7.80
N TYR A 80 2.37 -15.28 6.93
CA TYR A 80 2.01 -14.78 5.61
C TYR A 80 0.55 -15.08 5.34
N HIS A 81 -0.05 -14.22 4.55
CA HIS A 81 -1.45 -14.34 4.12
C HIS A 81 -1.54 -14.01 2.63
N ASN A 82 -2.44 -14.67 1.93
CA ASN A 82 -2.74 -14.31 0.55
C ASN A 82 -3.82 -13.21 0.54
N GLU A 83 -4.19 -12.73 -0.66
CA GLU A 83 -5.19 -11.67 -0.77
C GLU A 83 -6.57 -12.07 -0.26
N ASP A 84 -6.92 -13.35 -0.40
CA ASP A 84 -8.23 -13.83 0.02
C ASP A 84 -8.39 -13.84 1.54
N ASP A 85 -7.29 -14.02 2.25
CA ASP A 85 -7.27 -14.10 3.71
C ASP A 85 -7.07 -12.74 4.37
N THR A 86 -6.86 -11.69 3.60
CA THR A 86 -6.45 -10.39 4.12
C THR A 86 -7.46 -9.32 3.76
N VAL A 87 -7.88 -8.55 4.77
CA VAL A 87 -8.62 -7.31 4.55
C VAL A 87 -7.62 -6.17 4.57
N TYR A 88 -7.51 -5.45 3.46
CA TYR A 88 -6.58 -4.33 3.39
C TYR A 88 -7.22 -3.16 2.66
N GLN A 89 -6.71 -1.97 2.96
CA GLN A 89 -7.05 -0.76 2.26
C GLN A 89 -5.77 -0.01 1.93
N GLU A 90 -5.77 0.60 0.77
CA GLU A 90 -4.72 1.54 0.38
C GLU A 90 -5.29 2.94 0.50
N SER A 91 -4.44 3.90 0.80
CA SER A 91 -4.82 5.30 0.83
C SER A 91 -3.99 6.07 -0.18
N CYS A 92 -4.62 7.00 -0.84
CA CYS A 92 -3.94 7.82 -1.84
C CYS A 92 -4.39 9.28 -1.69
N LEU A 93 -3.45 10.18 -1.90
CA LEU A 93 -3.73 11.60 -1.95
C LEU A 93 -3.60 12.07 -3.40
N PHE A 94 -4.62 12.78 -3.88
CA PHE A 94 -4.62 13.35 -5.22
C PHE A 94 -4.56 14.86 -5.11
N LYS A 95 -3.57 15.46 -5.75
CA LYS A 95 -3.42 16.91 -5.81
C LYS A 95 -3.93 17.39 -7.17
N ILE A 96 -4.96 18.23 -7.17
CA ILE A 96 -5.64 18.66 -8.37
C ILE A 96 -5.75 20.19 -8.37
N LYS A 97 -5.65 20.80 -9.54
CA LYS A 97 -5.79 22.25 -9.66
C LYS A 97 -7.18 22.68 -9.24
N SER A 98 -7.26 23.69 -8.39
CA SER A 98 -8.53 24.21 -7.88
C SER A 98 -9.47 24.72 -8.97
N SER A 99 -8.93 25.21 -10.07
CA SER A 99 -9.73 25.65 -11.20
C SER A 99 -10.62 24.55 -11.76
N LEU A 100 -10.17 23.31 -11.72
CA LEU A 100 -10.97 22.17 -12.20
C LEU A 100 -12.17 21.90 -11.29
N LEU A 101 -12.03 22.15 -10.00
CA LEU A 101 -13.14 21.97 -9.05
C LEU A 101 -14.29 22.93 -9.32
N PHE A 102 -13.95 24.19 -9.62
CA PHE A 102 -14.96 25.25 -9.78
C PHE A 102 -15.51 25.31 -11.20
N ASP A 103 -14.70 25.00 -12.20
CA ASP A 103 -15.06 25.19 -13.59
C ASP A 103 -15.64 23.92 -14.24
N ASP A 104 -15.44 22.76 -13.63
CA ASP A 104 -15.86 21.47 -14.19
C ASP A 104 -16.82 20.75 -13.26
N ARG A 105 -18.11 20.76 -13.61
CA ARG A 105 -19.14 20.07 -12.85
C ARG A 105 -18.89 18.54 -12.84
N GLN A 106 -18.27 18.02 -13.90
CA GLN A 106 -17.98 16.61 -13.99
C GLN A 106 -17.01 16.16 -12.89
N ILE A 107 -16.01 16.98 -12.60
CA ILE A 107 -15.06 16.71 -11.50
C ILE A 107 -15.78 16.70 -10.16
N GLN A 108 -16.69 17.64 -9.94
CA GLN A 108 -17.49 17.67 -8.72
C GLN A 108 -18.32 16.40 -8.54
N ASN A 109 -18.93 15.92 -9.60
CA ASN A 109 -19.72 14.69 -9.57
C ASN A 109 -18.86 13.46 -9.31
N ILE A 110 -17.68 13.38 -9.91
CA ILE A 110 -16.73 12.31 -9.68
C ILE A 110 -16.34 12.24 -8.20
N ILE A 111 -16.05 13.39 -7.60
CA ILE A 111 -15.70 13.47 -6.19
C ILE A 111 -16.85 12.98 -5.30
N LYS A 112 -18.06 13.40 -5.59
CA LYS A 112 -19.24 12.97 -4.82
C LYS A 112 -19.48 11.47 -4.92
N ASP A 113 -19.40 10.95 -6.14
CA ASP A 113 -19.71 9.53 -6.39
C ASP A 113 -18.64 8.58 -5.85
N SER A 114 -17.40 9.06 -5.75
CA SER A 114 -16.28 8.23 -5.31
C SER A 114 -16.14 8.14 -3.81
N ASN A 115 -16.87 8.94 -3.04
CA ASN A 115 -16.71 9.06 -1.59
C ASN A 115 -15.31 9.51 -1.18
N ALA A 116 -14.60 10.20 -2.06
CA ALA A 116 -13.31 10.79 -1.73
C ALA A 116 -13.52 11.98 -0.78
N ARG A 117 -12.58 12.16 0.13
CA ARG A 117 -12.64 13.22 1.11
C ARG A 117 -11.74 14.38 0.70
N ILE A 118 -12.24 15.61 0.81
CA ILE A 118 -11.40 16.79 0.58
C ILE A 118 -10.60 17.06 1.85
N VAL A 119 -9.27 16.99 1.71
CA VAL A 119 -8.35 17.19 2.84
C VAL A 119 -8.04 18.67 3.01
N THR A 120 -7.74 19.35 1.91
CA THR A 120 -7.43 20.77 1.94
C THR A 120 -7.79 21.41 0.60
N VAL A 121 -8.10 22.70 0.65
CA VAL A 121 -8.42 23.50 -0.54
C VAL A 121 -7.75 24.85 -0.40
N ASN A 122 -7.08 25.30 -1.46
CA ASN A 122 -6.60 26.69 -1.55
C ASN A 122 -6.86 27.19 -2.96
N LYS A 123 -6.37 28.40 -3.27
CA LYS A 123 -6.62 29.00 -4.58
C LYS A 123 -5.95 28.26 -5.73
N GLU A 124 -4.87 27.56 -5.48
CA GLU A 124 -4.07 26.91 -6.52
C GLU A 124 -4.42 25.45 -6.70
N PHE A 125 -4.62 24.74 -5.61
CA PHE A 125 -4.90 23.31 -5.67
C PHE A 125 -5.82 22.87 -4.53
N PHE A 126 -6.37 21.67 -4.71
CA PHE A 126 -7.04 20.96 -3.63
C PHE A 126 -6.52 19.54 -3.57
N VAL A 127 -6.63 18.93 -2.39
CA VAL A 127 -6.14 17.57 -2.14
C VAL A 127 -7.31 16.70 -1.73
N LEU A 128 -7.44 15.58 -2.43
CA LEU A 128 -8.42 14.54 -2.11
C LEU A 128 -7.73 13.35 -1.48
N GLU A 129 -8.39 12.73 -0.52
CA GLU A 129 -7.98 11.44 0.01
C GLU A 129 -8.99 10.39 -0.42
N LYS A 130 -8.50 9.28 -0.91
CA LYS A 130 -9.32 8.11 -1.21
C LYS A 130 -8.66 6.88 -0.61
N SER A 131 -9.42 6.17 0.21
CA SER A 131 -9.02 4.88 0.77
C SER A 131 -9.90 3.79 0.18
N GLY A 132 -9.30 2.65 -0.12
CA GLY A 132 -10.02 1.54 -0.68
C GLY A 132 -9.08 0.53 -1.28
N ARG A 133 -9.61 -0.36 -2.09
CA ARG A 133 -8.78 -1.30 -2.81
C ARG A 133 -8.12 -0.62 -4.00
N ARG A 134 -7.02 -1.21 -4.48
CA ARG A 134 -6.28 -0.66 -5.61
C ARG A 134 -7.18 -0.35 -6.80
N LYS A 135 -8.15 -1.21 -7.10
CA LYS A 135 -9.07 -1.00 -8.22
C LYS A 135 -9.90 0.26 -8.07
N GLU A 136 -10.36 0.55 -6.85
CA GLU A 136 -11.14 1.76 -6.58
C GLU A 136 -10.30 3.02 -6.74
N ILE A 137 -9.07 2.98 -6.25
CA ILE A 137 -8.14 4.10 -6.35
C ILE A 137 -7.75 4.33 -7.82
N ASP A 138 -7.44 3.28 -8.55
CA ASP A 138 -7.10 3.38 -9.97
C ASP A 138 -8.27 3.89 -10.79
N SER A 139 -9.50 3.49 -10.48
CA SER A 139 -10.70 4.00 -11.14
C SER A 139 -10.86 5.49 -10.92
N LEU A 140 -10.67 5.95 -9.70
CA LEU A 140 -10.75 7.38 -9.39
C LEU A 140 -9.65 8.15 -10.11
N TYR A 141 -8.43 7.63 -10.12
CA TYR A 141 -7.33 8.23 -10.83
C TYR A 141 -7.66 8.42 -12.32
N CYS A 142 -8.17 7.37 -12.96
CA CYS A 142 -8.55 7.44 -14.37
C CYS A 142 -9.62 8.49 -14.63
N LEU A 143 -10.65 8.54 -13.78
CA LEU A 143 -11.74 9.50 -13.94
C LEU A 143 -11.26 10.94 -13.78
N LEU A 144 -10.34 11.20 -12.85
CA LEU A 144 -9.85 12.54 -12.58
C LEU A 144 -8.85 13.04 -13.63
N TYR A 145 -8.00 12.16 -14.13
CA TYR A 145 -6.88 12.57 -14.99
C TYR A 145 -7.07 12.25 -16.47
N THR A 146 -8.04 11.43 -16.83
CA THR A 146 -8.32 11.11 -18.22
C THR A 146 -9.62 11.74 -18.72
N SER A 147 -10.37 12.39 -17.83
CA SER A 147 -11.57 13.12 -18.22
C SER A 147 -11.20 14.21 -19.23
N PRO A 148 -11.83 14.26 -20.41
CA PRO A 148 -11.47 15.26 -21.39
C PRO A 148 -11.82 16.67 -20.91
N SER A 149 -10.79 17.45 -20.68
CA SER A 149 -10.88 18.85 -20.31
C SER A 149 -9.97 19.64 -21.23
N PRO A 150 -10.34 20.83 -21.67
CA PRO A 150 -9.45 21.64 -22.50
C PRO A 150 -8.10 21.90 -21.86
N ARG A 151 -7.99 21.77 -20.55
CA ARG A 151 -6.74 21.98 -19.82
C ARG A 151 -5.80 20.82 -19.84
N ASP A 152 -6.33 19.62 -20.05
CA ASP A 152 -5.52 18.40 -20.06
C ASP A 152 -4.70 18.30 -21.34
N ASN A 153 -4.99 19.13 -22.32
CA ASN A 153 -4.30 19.15 -23.61
C ASN A 153 -3.16 20.15 -23.66
N LYS A 154 -2.75 20.67 -22.53
CA LYS A 154 -1.66 21.65 -22.48
C LYS A 154 -0.38 21.10 -21.91
#